data_5525c03f13e9299855c41ede7aba4593
#
_entry.id   5525c03f13e9299855c41ede7aba4593
#
_cell.length_a   1.000
_cell.length_b   1.000
_cell.length_c   1.000
_cell.angle_alpha   90.00
_cell.angle_beta   90.00
_cell.angle_gamma   90.00
#
_symmetry.space_group_name_H-M   'P 1'
#
loop_
_entity.id
_entity.type
_entity.pdbx_description
1 polymer ?
#
loop_
_entity_poly.entity_id
_entity_poly.type
_entity_poly.pdbx_seq_one_letter_code
_entity_poly.pdbx_strand_id
1 'polypeptide(L)'
;MTPVLQGLRIVEGSAFVAAPLGGMTLAQLGADVIRFDNIGGGLDYQRWPVTDEGVSLFWTGLNKAKRSIQVDLRSPEGRELVTELITAPGPDAGIFLSNFPESGWLSDEALRAKRDDLIYMNIIGNPDESTAVDYTVNPASGFAMATGPLGTSLPTNHVLPAWDTATGLTTALGLLAAERYRSRTGTGQLVKISLADVAFAMVSNLGYTAQAQLLRQDRASVGNDLYGAFGRDFPTADGRRVMIVAISGRQWKSLVDATEIEPHLPAIEQALGLDLSKEGDRFEARDAVGAFIAPFIARHTLEDLRRIFDEHGVCWGPYQTFRQLVEEDPRCSVDNPMFAMVDQPGVGRLLAPRTPLDFHEIDRNPPAPSPKLGQHTDEVMLTELGLTEHELGLLHDKGIVAGPTR
;
A
#
# COMPACT_ATOMS: atom_id res chain seq x y z
N MET A 1 25.33 3.02 -10.69
CA MET A 1 24.23 2.91 -11.68
C MET A 1 23.16 3.94 -11.37
N THR A 2 22.50 4.46 -12.38
CA THR A 2 21.52 5.55 -12.26
C THR A 2 20.17 4.97 -11.83
N PRO A 3 19.54 5.44 -10.72
CA PRO A 3 18.20 5.02 -10.34
C PRO A 3 17.15 5.31 -11.42
N VAL A 4 16.06 4.53 -11.44
CA VAL A 4 15.01 4.60 -12.50
C VAL A 4 14.43 6.00 -12.66
N LEU A 5 14.17 6.70 -11.54
CA LEU A 5 13.57 8.03 -11.51
C LEU A 5 14.56 9.13 -11.08
N GLN A 6 15.87 8.90 -11.30
CA GLN A 6 16.88 9.91 -10.95
C GLN A 6 16.60 11.22 -11.69
N GLY A 7 16.64 12.33 -10.94
CA GLY A 7 16.38 13.69 -11.41
C GLY A 7 14.95 14.15 -11.16
N LEU A 8 13.97 13.24 -11.16
CA LEU A 8 12.58 13.60 -10.93
C LEU A 8 12.38 14.13 -9.51
N ARG A 9 11.95 15.39 -9.38
CA ARG A 9 11.66 16.05 -8.10
C ARG A 9 10.18 16.21 -7.87
N ILE A 10 9.73 15.75 -6.70
CA ILE A 10 8.35 15.81 -6.25
C ILE A 10 8.30 16.52 -4.91
N VAL A 11 7.48 17.55 -4.80
CA VAL A 11 7.15 18.17 -3.51
C VAL A 11 5.89 17.51 -2.97
N GLU A 12 5.91 17.08 -1.72
CA GLU A 12 4.82 16.35 -1.09
C GLU A 12 4.30 17.09 0.14
N GLY A 13 3.01 17.47 0.09
CA GLY A 13 2.26 17.95 1.26
C GLY A 13 1.18 16.94 1.61
N SER A 14 1.41 16.11 2.64
CA SER A 14 0.59 14.91 2.80
C SER A 14 0.38 14.51 4.27
N ALA A 15 -0.66 13.68 4.47
CA ALA A 15 -0.91 13.00 5.74
C ALA A 15 -1.44 11.58 5.52
N PHE A 16 -1.31 10.74 6.54
CA PHE A 16 -1.82 9.36 6.64
C PHE A 16 -1.15 8.36 5.70
N VAL A 17 -1.88 7.75 4.73
CA VAL A 17 -1.39 6.59 3.96
C VAL A 17 -1.26 6.87 2.48
N ALA A 18 -2.33 7.24 1.78
CA ALA A 18 -2.38 7.22 0.32
C ALA A 18 -1.30 8.11 -0.34
N ALA A 19 -1.23 9.39 0.01
CA ALA A 19 -0.23 10.29 -0.54
C ALA A 19 1.18 9.94 -0.06
N PRO A 20 1.45 9.71 1.25
CA PRO A 20 2.76 9.29 1.71
C PRO A 20 3.27 8.00 1.03
N LEU A 21 2.41 7.00 0.83
CA LEU A 21 2.77 5.76 0.13
C LEU A 21 3.10 6.02 -1.34
N GLY A 22 2.31 6.86 -2.01
CA GLY A 22 2.57 7.26 -3.41
C GLY A 22 3.95 7.90 -3.57
N GLY A 23 4.24 8.92 -2.75
CA GLY A 23 5.55 9.58 -2.74
C GLY A 23 6.69 8.64 -2.35
N MET A 24 6.50 7.80 -1.33
CA MET A 24 7.51 6.81 -0.92
C MET A 24 7.80 5.80 -2.03
N THR A 25 6.78 5.34 -2.75
CA THR A 25 6.94 4.42 -3.88
C THR A 25 7.86 5.04 -4.96
N LEU A 26 7.68 6.32 -5.27
CA LEU A 26 8.51 7.04 -6.23
C LEU A 26 9.92 7.31 -5.68
N ALA A 27 10.04 7.66 -4.39
CA ALA A 27 11.33 7.84 -3.73
C ALA A 27 12.17 6.55 -3.74
N GLN A 28 11.57 5.40 -3.48
CA GLN A 28 12.25 4.10 -3.54
C GLN A 28 12.72 3.72 -4.96
N LEU A 29 12.11 4.32 -5.99
CA LEU A 29 12.54 4.20 -7.39
C LEU A 29 13.61 5.24 -7.77
N GLY A 30 13.97 6.14 -6.85
CA GLY A 30 15.06 7.11 -7.02
C GLY A 30 14.61 8.53 -7.33
N ALA A 31 13.32 8.85 -7.25
CA ALA A 31 12.86 10.24 -7.29
C ALA A 31 13.28 10.99 -6.01
N ASP A 32 13.58 12.28 -6.16
CA ASP A 32 13.79 13.21 -5.06
C ASP A 32 12.45 13.71 -4.52
N VAL A 33 11.97 13.12 -3.43
CA VAL A 33 10.70 13.48 -2.81
C VAL A 33 10.94 14.32 -1.57
N ILE A 34 10.54 15.59 -1.64
CA ILE A 34 10.66 16.55 -0.54
C ILE A 34 9.29 16.69 0.13
N ARG A 35 9.15 16.11 1.33
CA ARG A 35 7.95 16.25 2.14
C ARG A 35 8.08 17.47 3.04
N PHE A 36 7.07 18.35 3.01
CA PHE A 36 6.95 19.46 3.96
C PHE A 36 5.86 19.18 5.01
N ASP A 37 6.15 19.55 6.23
CA ASP A 37 5.24 19.49 7.38
C ASP A 37 5.28 20.82 8.14
N ASN A 38 4.23 21.10 8.92
CA ASN A 38 4.28 22.17 9.91
C ASN A 38 5.41 21.92 10.92
N ILE A 39 5.91 22.97 11.55
CA ILE A 39 6.84 22.85 12.67
C ILE A 39 6.18 22.01 13.77
N GLY A 40 6.87 20.93 14.18
CA GLY A 40 6.36 19.94 15.12
C GLY A 40 5.63 18.75 14.47
N GLY A 41 5.50 18.73 13.15
CA GLY A 41 4.94 17.62 12.37
C GLY A 41 3.47 17.80 12.00
N GLY A 42 3.03 16.97 11.06
CA GLY A 42 1.65 16.86 10.60
C GLY A 42 0.78 15.98 11.51
N LEU A 43 -0.48 15.77 11.09
CA LEU A 43 -1.49 15.01 11.85
C LEU A 43 -1.11 13.54 12.09
N ASP A 44 -0.28 12.97 11.22
CA ASP A 44 0.16 11.57 11.25
C ASP A 44 1.52 11.37 11.94
N TYR A 45 2.22 12.45 12.29
CA TYR A 45 3.59 12.37 12.83
C TYR A 45 3.69 11.61 14.16
N GLN A 46 2.63 11.65 14.98
CA GLN A 46 2.56 10.93 16.27
C GLN A 46 1.58 9.75 16.23
N ARG A 47 1.19 9.27 15.04
CA ARG A 47 0.23 8.19 14.90
C ARG A 47 0.81 6.86 15.38
N TRP A 48 -0.01 6.11 16.07
CA TRP A 48 0.34 4.77 16.58
C TRP A 48 0.55 3.74 15.46
N PRO A 49 1.41 2.71 15.67
CA PRO A 49 2.18 2.47 16.90
C PRO A 49 3.39 3.41 17.05
N VAL A 50 3.78 3.67 18.30
CA VAL A 50 4.96 4.48 18.65
C VAL A 50 5.94 3.68 19.50
N THR A 51 7.22 4.04 19.46
CA THR A 51 8.24 3.50 20.36
C THR A 51 8.08 4.07 21.78
N ASP A 52 8.84 3.55 22.75
CA ASP A 52 8.86 4.09 24.12
C ASP A 52 9.35 5.56 24.14
N GLU A 53 10.18 5.95 23.19
CA GLU A 53 10.67 7.33 23.00
C GLU A 53 9.68 8.21 22.22
N GLY A 54 8.52 7.68 21.83
CA GLY A 54 7.45 8.42 21.15
C GLY A 54 7.62 8.55 19.64
N VAL A 55 8.52 7.81 18.99
CA VAL A 55 8.69 7.83 17.53
C VAL A 55 7.62 6.97 16.87
N SER A 56 6.86 7.54 15.95
CA SER A 56 5.83 6.83 15.20
C SER A 56 6.41 5.84 14.20
N LEU A 57 6.14 4.54 14.41
CA LEU A 57 6.48 3.49 13.45
C LEU A 57 5.59 3.55 12.20
N PHE A 58 4.41 4.14 12.33
CA PHE A 58 3.51 4.39 11.21
C PHE A 58 4.10 5.45 10.25
N TRP A 59 4.51 6.60 10.79
CA TRP A 59 5.11 7.68 10.01
C TRP A 59 6.43 7.25 9.37
N THR A 60 7.33 6.63 10.14
CA THR A 60 8.60 6.13 9.62
C THR A 60 8.39 5.03 8.57
N GLY A 61 7.33 4.24 8.70
CA GLY A 61 6.93 3.21 7.74
C GLY A 61 6.66 3.76 6.33
N LEU A 62 6.07 4.95 6.23
CA LEU A 62 5.53 5.53 4.98
C LEU A 62 6.39 6.67 4.41
N ASN A 63 7.52 7.02 5.05
CA ASN A 63 8.34 8.15 4.60
C ASN A 63 9.80 7.78 4.32
N LYS A 64 10.08 6.51 4.07
CA LYS A 64 11.44 6.04 3.70
C LYS A 64 11.94 6.70 2.42
N ALA A 65 13.23 6.99 2.40
CA ALA A 65 13.92 7.58 1.26
C ALA A 65 13.47 9.00 0.85
N LYS A 66 12.66 9.68 1.65
CA LYS A 66 12.27 11.08 1.41
C LYS A 66 13.23 12.06 2.08
N ARG A 67 13.23 13.30 1.61
CA ARG A 67 13.74 14.46 2.35
C ARG A 67 12.58 15.10 3.12
N SER A 68 12.79 15.50 4.37
CA SER A 68 11.77 16.13 5.22
C SER A 68 12.18 17.55 5.60
N ILE A 69 11.27 18.49 5.44
CA ILE A 69 11.43 19.89 5.86
C ILE A 69 10.30 20.31 6.80
N GLN A 70 10.59 21.25 7.71
CA GLN A 70 9.61 21.87 8.59
C GLN A 70 9.48 23.36 8.26
N VAL A 71 8.23 23.80 8.02
CA VAL A 71 7.91 25.18 7.66
C VAL A 71 6.65 25.62 8.40
N ASP A 72 6.59 26.84 8.94
CA ASP A 72 5.35 27.39 9.49
C ASP A 72 4.36 27.74 8.37
N LEU A 73 3.46 26.83 8.05
CA LEU A 73 2.44 26.99 7.01
C LEU A 73 1.32 28.00 7.37
N ARG A 74 1.31 28.52 8.59
CA ARG A 74 0.41 29.61 9.00
C ARG A 74 0.97 30.97 8.57
N SER A 75 2.29 31.08 8.49
CA SER A 75 2.99 32.28 8.04
C SER A 75 2.87 32.46 6.52
N PRO A 76 2.59 33.68 6.02
CA PRO A 76 2.69 33.99 4.60
C PRO A 76 4.08 33.71 4.00
N GLU A 77 5.15 34.02 4.75
CA GLU A 77 6.54 33.81 4.37
C GLU A 77 6.84 32.30 4.21
N GLY A 78 6.37 31.45 5.14
CA GLY A 78 6.52 30.00 5.04
C GLY A 78 5.73 29.40 3.87
N ARG A 79 4.52 29.92 3.59
CA ARG A 79 3.74 29.49 2.39
C ARG A 79 4.46 29.84 1.10
N GLU A 80 5.09 31.01 1.04
CA GLU A 80 5.84 31.43 -0.15
C GLU A 80 7.03 30.50 -0.41
N LEU A 81 7.83 30.14 0.61
CA LEU A 81 8.94 29.19 0.48
C LEU A 81 8.46 27.84 -0.08
N VAL A 82 7.34 27.31 0.43
CA VAL A 82 6.79 26.05 -0.07
C VAL A 82 6.25 26.21 -1.50
N THR A 83 5.63 27.34 -1.81
CA THR A 83 5.14 27.64 -3.17
C THR A 83 6.30 27.71 -4.17
N GLU A 84 7.39 28.38 -3.81
CA GLU A 84 8.61 28.45 -4.63
C GLU A 84 9.21 27.06 -4.88
N LEU A 85 9.23 26.21 -3.86
CA LEU A 85 9.71 24.83 -3.99
C LEU A 85 8.80 24.00 -4.93
N ILE A 86 7.47 24.12 -4.79
CA ILE A 86 6.51 23.42 -5.67
C ILE A 86 6.65 23.88 -7.12
N THR A 87 6.85 25.18 -7.34
CA THR A 87 6.90 25.79 -8.67
C THR A 87 8.33 25.97 -9.19
N ALA A 88 9.32 25.35 -8.53
CA ALA A 88 10.72 25.44 -8.92
C ALA A 88 10.94 25.12 -10.41
N PRO A 89 11.84 25.86 -11.10
CA PRO A 89 12.10 25.66 -12.53
C PRO A 89 12.81 24.33 -12.80
N GLY A 90 12.80 23.91 -14.07
CA GLY A 90 13.49 22.72 -14.55
C GLY A 90 12.51 21.65 -15.06
N PRO A 91 12.95 20.81 -16.02
CA PRO A 91 12.07 19.83 -16.67
C PRO A 91 11.60 18.72 -15.71
N ASP A 92 12.41 18.38 -14.71
CA ASP A 92 12.17 17.29 -13.76
C ASP A 92 11.55 17.78 -12.45
N ALA A 93 11.31 19.09 -12.28
CA ALA A 93 10.67 19.74 -11.15
C ALA A 93 9.23 20.17 -11.49
N GLY A 94 8.55 20.91 -10.59
CA GLY A 94 7.16 21.33 -10.79
C GLY A 94 6.20 20.16 -10.77
N ILE A 95 6.36 19.29 -9.78
CA ILE A 95 5.47 18.17 -9.52
C ILE A 95 5.07 18.26 -8.05
N PHE A 96 3.79 18.41 -7.82
CA PHE A 96 3.21 18.49 -6.47
C PHE A 96 2.25 17.32 -6.22
N LEU A 97 2.46 16.64 -5.12
CA LEU A 97 1.62 15.56 -4.61
C LEU A 97 0.99 15.97 -3.28
N SER A 98 -0.34 15.93 -3.19
CA SER A 98 -1.01 16.31 -1.95
C SER A 98 -2.32 15.57 -1.74
N ASN A 99 -2.71 15.42 -0.45
CA ASN A 99 -4.07 15.12 -0.02
C ASN A 99 -4.62 16.23 0.90
N PHE A 100 -4.01 17.42 0.85
CA PHE A 100 -4.57 18.61 1.47
C PHE A 100 -5.65 19.22 0.55
N PRO A 101 -6.57 20.04 1.11
CA PRO A 101 -7.57 20.73 0.30
C PRO A 101 -6.90 21.57 -0.80
N GLU A 102 -7.36 21.39 -2.04
CA GLU A 102 -6.97 22.18 -3.20
C GLU A 102 -7.65 23.55 -3.13
N SER A 103 -7.12 24.46 -2.32
CA SER A 103 -7.72 25.77 -2.05
C SER A 103 -6.69 26.81 -1.58
N GLY A 104 -7.02 28.08 -1.74
CA GLY A 104 -6.19 29.20 -1.32
C GLY A 104 -4.82 29.17 -2.01
N TRP A 105 -3.72 29.23 -1.24
CA TRP A 105 -2.37 29.25 -1.77
C TRP A 105 -1.92 27.91 -2.38
N LEU A 106 -2.64 26.82 -2.08
CA LEU A 106 -2.44 25.48 -2.68
C LEU A 106 -3.44 25.19 -3.81
N SER A 107 -4.24 26.16 -4.28
CA SER A 107 -5.10 25.93 -5.42
C SER A 107 -4.28 25.76 -6.72
N ASP A 108 -4.78 24.95 -7.66
CA ASP A 108 -4.16 24.78 -8.97
C ASP A 108 -4.00 26.12 -9.70
N GLU A 109 -5.00 27.00 -9.59
CA GLU A 109 -4.94 28.35 -10.15
C GLU A 109 -3.77 29.17 -9.61
N ALA A 110 -3.59 29.19 -8.28
CA ALA A 110 -2.53 29.97 -7.65
C ALA A 110 -1.13 29.44 -7.96
N LEU A 111 -0.97 28.10 -7.97
CA LEU A 111 0.31 27.45 -8.27
C LEU A 111 0.64 27.55 -9.76
N ARG A 112 -0.35 27.32 -10.63
CA ARG A 112 -0.18 27.38 -12.09
C ARG A 112 0.08 28.79 -12.59
N ALA A 113 -0.37 29.81 -11.91
CA ALA A 113 0.00 31.20 -12.20
C ALA A 113 1.51 31.45 -12.07
N LYS A 114 2.23 30.64 -11.28
CA LYS A 114 3.70 30.72 -11.13
C LYS A 114 4.41 29.72 -12.03
N ARG A 115 3.78 28.59 -12.36
CA ARG A 115 4.32 27.57 -13.24
C ARG A 115 3.22 26.91 -14.07
N ASP A 116 3.13 27.24 -15.35
CA ASP A 116 2.06 26.81 -16.27
C ASP A 116 2.07 25.33 -16.61
N ASP A 117 3.26 24.69 -16.62
CA ASP A 117 3.43 23.25 -16.86
C ASP A 117 3.43 22.40 -15.57
N LEU A 118 2.91 22.95 -14.45
CA LEU A 118 2.81 22.23 -13.17
C LEU A 118 2.02 20.93 -13.33
N ILE A 119 2.54 19.85 -12.75
CA ILE A 119 1.77 18.63 -12.49
C ILE A 119 1.33 18.68 -11.02
N TYR A 120 0.03 18.72 -10.81
CA TYR A 120 -0.55 18.67 -9.48
C TYR A 120 -1.39 17.41 -9.33
N MET A 121 -0.92 16.46 -8.50
CA MET A 121 -1.66 15.26 -8.13
C MET A 121 -2.33 15.49 -6.78
N ASN A 122 -3.67 15.54 -6.78
CA ASN A 122 -4.47 15.77 -5.57
C ASN A 122 -5.37 14.57 -5.25
N ILE A 123 -5.21 14.01 -4.04
CA ILE A 123 -6.00 12.90 -3.54
C ILE A 123 -7.15 13.44 -2.70
N ILE A 124 -8.37 13.03 -3.03
CA ILE A 124 -9.61 13.42 -2.35
C ILE A 124 -10.36 12.20 -1.82
N GLY A 125 -11.29 12.41 -0.90
CA GLY A 125 -12.10 11.32 -0.32
C GLY A 125 -13.14 10.80 -1.32
N ASN A 126 -14.17 11.60 -1.59
CA ASN A 126 -15.22 11.34 -2.58
C ASN A 126 -15.05 12.21 -3.82
N PRO A 127 -15.64 11.82 -4.98
CA PRO A 127 -15.55 12.60 -6.24
C PRO A 127 -16.13 14.02 -6.13
N ASP A 128 -17.07 14.24 -5.24
CA ASP A 128 -17.69 15.55 -4.95
C ASP A 128 -16.91 16.36 -3.90
N GLU A 129 -15.70 15.92 -3.54
CA GLU A 129 -14.82 16.48 -2.52
C GLU A 129 -15.37 16.43 -1.07
N SER A 130 -16.49 15.76 -0.85
CA SER A 130 -16.95 15.48 0.51
C SER A 130 -15.98 14.54 1.24
N THR A 131 -15.99 14.63 2.57
CA THR A 131 -15.05 13.89 3.41
C THR A 131 -15.26 12.38 3.33
N ALA A 132 -14.20 11.64 3.01
CA ALA A 132 -14.13 10.20 3.17
C ALA A 132 -12.68 9.79 3.50
N VAL A 133 -12.56 8.68 4.20
CA VAL A 133 -11.30 8.00 4.53
C VAL A 133 -11.45 6.52 4.23
N ASP A 134 -10.37 5.76 4.16
CA ASP A 134 -10.39 4.33 3.88
C ASP A 134 -11.48 3.58 4.67
N TYR A 135 -11.52 3.78 5.99
CA TYR A 135 -12.44 3.08 6.89
C TYR A 135 -13.91 3.48 6.74
N THR A 136 -14.24 4.53 5.98
CA THR A 136 -15.60 4.88 5.59
C THR A 136 -15.92 4.45 4.15
N VAL A 137 -14.93 4.39 3.28
CA VAL A 137 -15.06 3.88 1.91
C VAL A 137 -15.21 2.36 1.88
N ASN A 138 -14.46 1.63 2.74
CA ASN A 138 -14.54 0.17 2.79
C ASN A 138 -15.95 -0.36 3.06
N PRO A 139 -16.69 0.07 4.10
CA PRO A 139 -18.07 -0.36 4.29
C PRO A 139 -19.00 0.02 3.13
N ALA A 140 -18.77 1.17 2.48
CA ALA A 140 -19.56 1.63 1.35
C ALA A 140 -19.34 0.81 0.06
N SER A 141 -18.20 0.11 -0.07
CA SER A 141 -17.83 -0.66 -1.25
C SER A 141 -18.53 -2.02 -1.40
N GLY A 142 -19.19 -2.52 -0.34
CA GLY A 142 -19.78 -3.86 -0.27
C GLY A 142 -18.82 -4.95 0.21
N PHE A 143 -17.51 -4.75 0.19
CA PHE A 143 -16.55 -5.77 0.63
C PHE A 143 -16.72 -6.14 2.11
N ALA A 144 -16.99 -5.15 2.98
CA ALA A 144 -17.21 -5.41 4.40
C ALA A 144 -18.42 -6.32 4.66
N MET A 145 -19.45 -6.26 3.83
CA MET A 145 -20.62 -7.14 3.92
C MET A 145 -20.35 -8.54 3.41
N ALA A 146 -19.51 -8.67 2.38
CA ALA A 146 -19.13 -9.97 1.82
C ALA A 146 -17.99 -10.65 2.60
N THR A 147 -17.35 -9.94 3.54
CA THR A 147 -16.29 -10.43 4.42
C THR A 147 -16.86 -10.75 5.79
N GLY A 148 -16.47 -11.89 6.36
CA GLY A 148 -16.89 -12.25 7.72
C GLY A 148 -17.17 -13.74 7.87
N PRO A 149 -17.52 -14.20 9.09
CA PRO A 149 -17.79 -15.59 9.34
C PRO A 149 -18.94 -16.14 8.51
N LEU A 150 -18.82 -17.39 8.09
CA LEU A 150 -19.86 -18.10 7.34
C LEU A 150 -21.21 -18.04 8.03
N GLY A 151 -22.27 -17.72 7.27
CA GLY A 151 -23.65 -17.71 7.75
C GLY A 151 -24.01 -16.53 8.67
N THR A 152 -23.19 -15.47 8.71
CA THR A 152 -23.51 -14.22 9.39
C THR A 152 -23.82 -13.12 8.40
N SER A 153 -24.63 -12.14 8.81
CA SER A 153 -24.87 -10.89 8.08
C SER A 153 -24.14 -9.70 8.70
N LEU A 154 -23.25 -9.96 9.65
CA LEU A 154 -22.48 -8.90 10.31
C LEU A 154 -21.31 -8.48 9.41
N PRO A 155 -21.16 -7.18 9.13
CA PRO A 155 -20.05 -6.68 8.34
C PRO A 155 -18.73 -6.84 9.11
N THR A 156 -17.66 -7.11 8.39
CA THR A 156 -16.32 -7.22 8.95
C THR A 156 -15.35 -6.34 8.14
N ASN A 157 -14.73 -5.37 8.80
CA ASN A 157 -13.67 -4.58 8.20
C ASN A 157 -12.35 -5.34 8.23
N HIS A 158 -11.56 -5.20 7.17
CA HIS A 158 -10.17 -5.64 7.21
C HIS A 158 -9.28 -4.60 7.91
N VAL A 159 -8.13 -5.06 8.42
CA VAL A 159 -7.16 -4.21 9.15
C VAL A 159 -6.31 -3.39 8.17
N LEU A 160 -6.03 -3.93 6.99
CA LEU A 160 -5.28 -3.25 5.95
C LEU A 160 -6.10 -2.06 5.42
N PRO A 161 -5.56 -0.82 5.39
CA PRO A 161 -6.19 0.30 4.69
C PRO A 161 -6.05 0.09 3.17
N ALA A 162 -6.87 -0.80 2.63
CA ALA A 162 -6.73 -1.32 1.27
C ALA A 162 -6.94 -0.24 0.21
N TRP A 163 -7.89 0.67 0.46
CA TRP A 163 -8.23 1.73 -0.49
C TRP A 163 -7.18 2.84 -0.48
N ASP A 164 -6.66 3.19 0.70
CA ASP A 164 -5.49 4.06 0.79
C ASP A 164 -4.27 3.45 0.07
N THR A 165 -4.03 2.16 0.25
CA THR A 165 -2.92 1.45 -0.39
C THR A 165 -3.09 1.44 -1.92
N ALA A 166 -4.28 1.07 -2.41
CA ALA A 166 -4.58 1.05 -3.83
C ALA A 166 -4.50 2.46 -4.44
N THR A 167 -5.03 3.46 -3.74
CA THR A 167 -4.97 4.87 -4.17
C THR A 167 -3.53 5.38 -4.20
N GLY A 168 -2.71 5.07 -3.20
CA GLY A 168 -1.30 5.46 -3.18
C GLY A 168 -0.51 4.91 -4.36
N LEU A 169 -0.68 3.63 -4.68
CA LEU A 169 -0.04 3.02 -5.86
C LEU A 169 -0.59 3.58 -7.18
N THR A 170 -1.90 3.81 -7.27
CA THR A 170 -2.53 4.45 -8.45
C THR A 170 -2.06 5.90 -8.60
N THR A 171 -1.84 6.61 -7.50
CA THR A 171 -1.28 7.97 -7.48
C THR A 171 0.14 7.99 -8.05
N ALA A 172 1.00 7.06 -7.64
CA ALA A 172 2.36 6.95 -8.20
C ALA A 172 2.32 6.68 -9.72
N LEU A 173 1.46 5.76 -10.18
CA LEU A 173 1.24 5.49 -11.60
C LEU A 173 0.69 6.73 -12.34
N GLY A 174 -0.31 7.39 -11.78
CA GLY A 174 -0.94 8.58 -12.36
C GLY A 174 0.03 9.75 -12.50
N LEU A 175 0.92 9.92 -11.50
CA LEU A 175 1.95 10.95 -11.53
C LEU A 175 2.97 10.69 -12.66
N LEU A 176 3.44 9.45 -12.81
CA LEU A 176 4.33 9.08 -13.90
C LEU A 176 3.65 9.20 -15.28
N ALA A 177 2.35 8.90 -15.37
CA ALA A 177 1.57 9.11 -16.59
C ALA A 177 1.45 10.60 -16.95
N ALA A 178 1.23 11.47 -15.96
CA ALA A 178 1.18 12.91 -16.13
C ALA A 178 2.55 13.50 -16.52
N GLU A 179 3.63 13.01 -15.89
CA GLU A 179 5.00 13.38 -16.26
C GLU A 179 5.31 12.95 -17.70
N ARG A 180 4.99 11.71 -18.07
CA ARG A 180 5.12 11.22 -19.45
C ARG A 180 4.34 12.06 -20.45
N TYR A 181 3.15 12.54 -20.07
CA TYR A 181 2.37 13.45 -20.90
C TYR A 181 3.07 14.80 -21.03
N ARG A 182 3.50 15.40 -19.91
CA ARG A 182 4.22 16.68 -19.90
C ARG A 182 5.51 16.63 -20.72
N SER A 183 6.31 15.56 -20.56
CA SER A 183 7.57 15.41 -21.33
C SER A 183 7.37 15.34 -22.85
N ARG A 184 6.17 14.96 -23.32
CA ARG A 184 5.84 14.88 -24.76
C ARG A 184 5.15 16.12 -25.32
N THR A 185 4.43 16.86 -24.49
CA THR A 185 3.55 17.95 -24.92
C THR A 185 3.96 19.32 -24.38
N GLY A 186 4.81 19.34 -23.35
CA GLY A 186 5.10 20.55 -22.59
C GLY A 186 3.98 21.02 -21.66
N THR A 187 2.90 20.25 -21.53
CA THR A 187 1.70 20.67 -20.78
C THR A 187 1.58 19.88 -19.49
N GLY A 188 1.57 20.58 -18.35
CA GLY A 188 1.22 20.04 -17.03
C GLY A 188 -0.30 19.94 -16.83
N GLN A 189 -0.72 19.36 -15.71
CA GLN A 189 -2.16 19.20 -15.43
C GLN A 189 -2.44 18.98 -13.94
N LEU A 190 -3.64 19.37 -13.50
CA LEU A 190 -4.23 18.90 -12.27
C LEU A 190 -4.82 17.50 -12.49
N VAL A 191 -4.42 16.56 -11.67
CA VAL A 191 -4.97 15.20 -11.64
C VAL A 191 -5.61 14.98 -10.29
N LYS A 192 -6.92 14.81 -10.24
CA LYS A 192 -7.65 14.43 -9.02
C LYS A 192 -7.89 12.93 -9.00
N ILE A 193 -7.69 12.29 -7.86
CA ILE A 193 -7.98 10.88 -7.63
C ILE A 193 -8.79 10.75 -6.33
N SER A 194 -9.92 10.07 -6.41
CA SER A 194 -10.81 9.84 -5.25
C SER A 194 -10.61 8.42 -4.70
N LEU A 195 -10.52 8.30 -3.36
CA LEU A 195 -10.49 6.99 -2.70
C LEU A 195 -11.74 6.15 -3.06
N ALA A 196 -12.90 6.80 -3.06
CA ALA A 196 -14.17 6.14 -3.38
C ALA A 196 -14.19 5.61 -4.81
N ASP A 197 -13.70 6.39 -5.79
CA ASP A 197 -13.64 5.96 -7.19
C ASP A 197 -12.69 4.78 -7.38
N VAL A 198 -11.54 4.77 -6.71
CA VAL A 198 -10.62 3.64 -6.74
C VAL A 198 -11.31 2.37 -6.21
N ALA A 199 -12.04 2.47 -5.09
CA ALA A 199 -12.77 1.35 -4.52
C ALA A 199 -13.90 0.87 -5.45
N PHE A 200 -14.71 1.78 -5.97
CA PHE A 200 -15.84 1.42 -6.84
C PHE A 200 -15.40 0.91 -8.21
N ALA A 201 -14.30 1.43 -8.75
CA ALA A 201 -13.68 0.86 -9.94
C ALA A 201 -13.25 -0.59 -9.68
N MET A 202 -12.69 -0.91 -8.51
CA MET A 202 -12.29 -2.27 -8.16
C MET A 202 -13.52 -3.20 -8.02
N VAL A 203 -14.62 -2.72 -7.40
CA VAL A 203 -15.89 -3.45 -7.36
C VAL A 203 -16.36 -3.83 -8.77
N SER A 204 -16.30 -2.88 -9.70
CA SER A 204 -16.67 -3.11 -11.10
C SER A 204 -15.71 -4.02 -11.84
N ASN A 205 -14.41 -3.80 -11.71
CA ASN A 205 -13.37 -4.58 -12.40
C ASN A 205 -13.36 -6.04 -11.99
N LEU A 206 -13.75 -6.36 -10.75
CA LEU A 206 -13.90 -7.72 -10.24
C LEU A 206 -15.26 -8.35 -10.56
N GLY A 207 -16.13 -7.64 -11.33
CA GLY A 207 -17.41 -8.16 -11.79
C GLY A 207 -18.58 -8.02 -10.81
N TYR A 208 -18.36 -7.47 -9.61
CA TYR A 208 -19.42 -7.42 -8.57
C TYR A 208 -20.57 -6.48 -8.93
N THR A 209 -20.29 -5.37 -9.63
CA THR A 209 -21.33 -4.49 -10.17
C THR A 209 -22.23 -5.23 -11.16
N ALA A 210 -21.61 -5.96 -12.11
CA ALA A 210 -22.36 -6.75 -13.08
C ALA A 210 -23.14 -7.89 -12.40
N GLN A 211 -22.54 -8.57 -11.42
CA GLN A 211 -23.21 -9.60 -10.63
C GLN A 211 -24.47 -9.04 -9.94
N ALA A 212 -24.36 -7.93 -9.24
CA ALA A 212 -25.47 -7.30 -8.54
C ALA A 212 -26.59 -6.86 -9.50
N GLN A 213 -26.23 -6.26 -10.65
CA GLN A 213 -27.19 -5.81 -11.65
C GLN A 213 -27.94 -6.95 -12.36
N LEU A 214 -27.21 -8.01 -12.74
CA LEU A 214 -27.76 -9.09 -13.55
C LEU A 214 -28.43 -10.17 -12.72
N LEU A 215 -27.82 -10.57 -11.60
CA LEU A 215 -28.34 -11.64 -10.76
C LEU A 215 -29.27 -11.13 -9.67
N ARG A 216 -29.23 -9.84 -9.34
CA ARG A 216 -30.05 -9.19 -8.30
C ARG A 216 -29.95 -9.91 -6.95
N GLN A 217 -28.75 -10.38 -6.62
CA GLN A 217 -28.44 -11.12 -5.40
C GLN A 217 -27.26 -10.47 -4.69
N ASP A 218 -27.36 -10.41 -3.38
CA ASP A 218 -26.25 -10.03 -2.53
C ASP A 218 -25.25 -11.18 -2.43
N ARG A 219 -23.98 -10.85 -2.43
CA ARG A 219 -22.93 -11.82 -2.18
C ARG A 219 -22.84 -12.10 -0.69
N ALA A 220 -23.19 -13.33 -0.29
CA ALA A 220 -23.07 -13.76 1.09
C ALA A 220 -21.59 -13.89 1.52
N SER A 221 -21.34 -13.67 2.81
CA SER A 221 -20.09 -14.02 3.44
C SER A 221 -19.91 -15.54 3.48
N VAL A 222 -18.73 -16.01 3.07
CA VAL A 222 -18.37 -17.44 3.04
C VAL A 222 -17.22 -17.78 4.00
N GLY A 223 -16.94 -16.90 4.98
CA GLY A 223 -15.82 -17.10 5.92
C GLY A 223 -14.47 -17.04 5.21
N ASN A 224 -13.62 -18.02 5.48
CA ASN A 224 -12.31 -18.15 4.83
C ASN A 224 -12.36 -18.97 3.53
N ASP A 225 -13.55 -19.45 3.11
CA ASP A 225 -13.68 -20.17 1.86
C ASP A 225 -13.43 -19.24 0.65
N LEU A 226 -12.83 -19.78 -0.39
CA LEU A 226 -12.63 -19.07 -1.66
C LEU A 226 -13.88 -19.22 -2.52
N TYR A 227 -14.59 -18.14 -2.77
CA TYR A 227 -15.80 -18.16 -3.59
C TYR A 227 -15.48 -18.56 -5.04
N GLY A 228 -16.25 -19.51 -5.55
CA GLY A 228 -16.18 -20.00 -6.94
C GLY A 228 -15.10 -21.02 -7.21
N ALA A 229 -14.27 -21.40 -6.21
CA ALA A 229 -13.25 -22.43 -6.31
C ALA A 229 -13.12 -23.19 -4.98
N PHE A 230 -12.29 -24.23 -4.96
CA PHE A 230 -11.88 -24.83 -3.69
C PHE A 230 -10.79 -23.99 -3.04
N GLY A 231 -11.09 -23.46 -1.88
CA GLY A 231 -10.11 -22.80 -1.01
C GLY A 231 -10.68 -22.74 0.39
N ARG A 232 -9.92 -23.24 1.39
CA ARG A 232 -10.38 -23.36 2.77
C ARG A 232 -9.20 -23.39 3.73
N ASP A 233 -9.43 -22.98 4.94
CA ASP A 233 -8.44 -23.07 6.00
C ASP A 233 -8.67 -24.28 6.93
N PHE A 234 -7.57 -24.84 7.44
CA PHE A 234 -7.61 -26.02 8.30
C PHE A 234 -6.67 -25.86 9.48
N PRO A 235 -7.05 -26.37 10.67
CA PRO A 235 -6.17 -26.45 11.82
C PRO A 235 -5.17 -27.61 11.65
N THR A 236 -3.92 -27.39 12.06
CA THR A 236 -2.83 -28.36 12.04
C THR A 236 -2.68 -29.07 13.41
N ALA A 237 -1.88 -30.15 13.47
CA ALA A 237 -1.65 -30.92 14.69
C ALA A 237 -0.98 -30.10 15.83
N ASP A 238 -0.18 -29.09 15.48
CA ASP A 238 0.54 -28.20 16.39
C ASP A 238 -0.24 -26.90 16.72
N GLY A 239 -1.54 -26.85 16.41
CA GLY A 239 -2.42 -25.72 16.73
C GLY A 239 -2.24 -24.49 15.82
N ARG A 240 -1.51 -24.63 14.72
CA ARG A 240 -1.43 -23.61 13.66
C ARG A 240 -2.61 -23.74 12.71
N ARG A 241 -2.68 -22.89 11.70
CA ARG A 241 -3.68 -22.99 10.63
C ARG A 241 -3.01 -22.77 9.27
N VAL A 242 -3.55 -23.44 8.26
CA VAL A 242 -3.11 -23.28 6.87
C VAL A 242 -4.29 -22.97 5.97
N MET A 243 -4.09 -22.07 5.03
CA MET A 243 -5.00 -21.87 3.89
C MET A 243 -4.53 -22.73 2.73
N ILE A 244 -5.46 -23.45 2.11
CA ILE A 244 -5.19 -24.28 0.91
C ILE A 244 -6.10 -23.79 -0.20
N VAL A 245 -5.56 -23.63 -1.40
CA VAL A 245 -6.31 -23.14 -2.57
C VAL A 245 -6.07 -24.03 -3.77
N ALA A 246 -7.15 -24.35 -4.51
CA ALA A 246 -7.11 -25.14 -5.74
C ALA A 246 -8.06 -24.54 -6.79
N ILE A 247 -7.59 -23.50 -7.49
CA ILE A 247 -8.32 -22.81 -8.56
C ILE A 247 -8.22 -23.62 -9.85
N SER A 248 -7.02 -23.82 -10.36
CA SER A 248 -6.80 -24.55 -11.61
C SER A 248 -6.89 -26.07 -11.44
N GLY A 249 -7.16 -26.79 -12.54
CA GLY A 249 -7.14 -28.26 -12.53
C GLY A 249 -5.79 -28.84 -12.11
N ARG A 250 -4.67 -28.15 -12.39
CA ARG A 250 -3.33 -28.55 -11.93
C ARG A 250 -3.22 -28.44 -10.40
N GLN A 251 -3.64 -27.32 -9.83
CA GLN A 251 -3.62 -27.13 -8.36
C GLN A 251 -4.55 -28.12 -7.65
N TRP A 252 -5.72 -28.41 -8.27
CA TRP A 252 -6.63 -29.43 -7.77
C TRP A 252 -5.98 -30.81 -7.73
N LYS A 253 -5.33 -31.21 -8.84
CA LYS A 253 -4.59 -32.48 -8.88
C LYS A 253 -3.49 -32.53 -7.83
N SER A 254 -2.68 -31.49 -7.69
CA SER A 254 -1.64 -31.40 -6.68
C SER A 254 -2.18 -31.60 -5.25
N LEU A 255 -3.33 -30.99 -4.93
CA LEU A 255 -3.98 -31.13 -3.65
C LEU A 255 -4.51 -32.56 -3.43
N VAL A 256 -5.19 -33.14 -4.42
CA VAL A 256 -5.73 -34.50 -4.39
C VAL A 256 -4.61 -35.52 -4.16
N ASP A 257 -3.51 -35.40 -4.91
CA ASP A 257 -2.33 -36.28 -4.78
C ASP A 257 -1.68 -36.13 -3.38
N ALA A 258 -1.49 -34.91 -2.90
CA ALA A 258 -0.85 -34.66 -1.60
C ALA A 258 -1.67 -35.14 -0.39
N THR A 259 -2.99 -35.09 -0.49
CA THR A 259 -3.91 -35.45 0.59
C THR A 259 -4.53 -36.84 0.46
N GLU A 260 -4.20 -37.56 -0.63
CA GLU A 260 -4.65 -38.91 -0.94
C GLU A 260 -6.16 -39.10 -0.96
N ILE A 261 -6.92 -38.03 -1.32
CA ILE A 261 -8.39 -38.08 -1.30
C ILE A 261 -9.03 -38.60 -2.60
N GLU A 262 -8.23 -38.91 -3.62
CA GLU A 262 -8.72 -39.39 -4.93
C GLU A 262 -9.77 -40.51 -4.83
N PRO A 263 -9.63 -41.57 -3.97
CA PRO A 263 -10.60 -42.64 -3.87
C PRO A 263 -12.01 -42.22 -3.40
N HIS A 264 -12.10 -41.04 -2.78
CA HIS A 264 -13.35 -40.52 -2.21
C HIS A 264 -14.12 -39.61 -3.19
N LEU A 265 -13.44 -39.06 -4.22
CA LEU A 265 -14.04 -38.08 -5.13
C LEU A 265 -15.26 -38.62 -5.90
N PRO A 266 -15.25 -39.84 -6.45
CA PRO A 266 -16.41 -40.39 -7.20
C PRO A 266 -17.68 -40.46 -6.31
N ALA A 267 -17.53 -40.79 -5.03
CA ALA A 267 -18.65 -40.84 -4.10
C ALA A 267 -19.24 -39.45 -3.81
N ILE A 268 -18.37 -38.42 -3.70
CA ILE A 268 -18.78 -37.04 -3.53
C ILE A 268 -19.52 -36.56 -4.78
N GLU A 269 -18.97 -36.79 -5.96
CA GLU A 269 -19.56 -36.43 -7.25
C GLU A 269 -20.95 -37.06 -7.43
N GLN A 270 -21.04 -38.35 -7.16
CA GLN A 270 -22.33 -39.08 -7.25
C GLN A 270 -23.36 -38.55 -6.25
N ALA A 271 -22.97 -38.30 -5.00
CA ALA A 271 -23.87 -37.86 -3.95
C ALA A 271 -24.42 -36.44 -4.19
N LEU A 272 -23.61 -35.57 -4.76
CA LEU A 272 -23.96 -34.16 -4.99
C LEU A 272 -24.41 -33.87 -6.42
N GLY A 273 -24.20 -34.79 -7.37
CA GLY A 273 -24.47 -34.56 -8.80
C GLY A 273 -23.55 -33.53 -9.43
N LEU A 274 -22.31 -33.44 -8.95
CA LEU A 274 -21.31 -32.45 -9.37
C LEU A 274 -20.16 -33.12 -10.12
N ASP A 275 -19.37 -32.30 -10.84
CA ASP A 275 -18.18 -32.70 -11.57
C ASP A 275 -16.97 -31.90 -11.02
N LEU A 276 -16.18 -32.52 -10.15
CA LEU A 276 -15.06 -31.87 -9.46
C LEU A 276 -13.90 -31.49 -10.38
N SER A 277 -13.96 -31.84 -11.67
CA SER A 277 -13.07 -31.26 -12.66
C SER A 277 -13.36 -29.76 -12.89
N LYS A 278 -14.57 -29.31 -12.60
CA LYS A 278 -15.02 -27.92 -12.75
C LYS A 278 -14.77 -27.11 -11.46
N GLU A 279 -14.30 -25.90 -11.64
CA GLU A 279 -13.94 -24.99 -10.53
C GLU A 279 -15.16 -24.67 -9.64
N GLY A 280 -16.27 -24.25 -10.24
CA GLY A 280 -17.50 -23.92 -9.49
C GLY A 280 -18.07 -25.09 -8.72
N ASP A 281 -18.02 -26.31 -9.30
CA ASP A 281 -18.53 -27.53 -8.65
C ASP A 281 -17.66 -27.91 -7.43
N ARG A 282 -16.36 -27.59 -7.45
CA ARG A 282 -15.48 -27.71 -6.25
C ARG A 282 -15.88 -26.76 -5.14
N PHE A 283 -16.33 -25.53 -5.48
CA PHE A 283 -16.87 -24.60 -4.48
C PHE A 283 -18.16 -25.13 -3.86
N GLU A 284 -19.09 -25.63 -4.68
CA GLU A 284 -20.35 -26.22 -4.15
C GLU A 284 -20.11 -27.47 -3.28
N ALA A 285 -19.10 -28.28 -3.63
CA ALA A 285 -18.71 -29.46 -2.88
C ALA A 285 -17.74 -29.19 -1.71
N ARG A 286 -17.36 -27.93 -1.44
CA ARG A 286 -16.28 -27.56 -0.53
C ARG A 286 -16.38 -28.17 0.88
N ASP A 287 -17.60 -28.34 1.42
CA ASP A 287 -17.80 -28.93 2.74
C ASP A 287 -17.51 -30.44 2.71
N ALA A 288 -17.99 -31.14 1.70
CA ALA A 288 -17.75 -32.58 1.54
C ALA A 288 -16.26 -32.86 1.28
N VAL A 289 -15.65 -32.13 0.36
CA VAL A 289 -14.22 -32.24 0.08
C VAL A 289 -13.37 -31.89 1.31
N GLY A 290 -13.71 -30.79 1.98
CA GLY A 290 -13.03 -30.34 3.19
C GLY A 290 -13.08 -31.39 4.31
N ALA A 291 -14.19 -32.12 4.46
CA ALA A 291 -14.34 -33.19 5.45
C ALA A 291 -13.33 -34.36 5.23
N PHE A 292 -12.94 -34.66 3.99
CA PHE A 292 -11.92 -35.67 3.70
C PHE A 292 -10.50 -35.13 3.85
N ILE A 293 -10.27 -33.83 3.59
CA ILE A 293 -8.95 -33.21 3.76
C ILE A 293 -8.63 -32.96 5.25
N ALA A 294 -9.60 -32.54 6.03
CA ALA A 294 -9.40 -32.14 7.42
C ALA A 294 -8.67 -33.19 8.29
N PRO A 295 -8.98 -34.50 8.23
CA PRO A 295 -8.25 -35.51 9.00
C PRO A 295 -6.79 -35.66 8.59
N PHE A 296 -6.46 -35.43 7.33
CA PHE A 296 -5.08 -35.42 6.85
C PHE A 296 -4.32 -34.24 7.48
N ILE A 297 -4.84 -33.03 7.39
CA ILE A 297 -4.20 -31.83 7.93
C ILE A 297 -4.04 -31.94 9.47
N ALA A 298 -5.07 -32.38 10.15
CA ALA A 298 -5.07 -32.49 11.62
C ALA A 298 -4.03 -33.48 12.19
N ARG A 299 -3.48 -34.38 11.38
CA ARG A 299 -2.42 -35.31 11.78
C ARG A 299 -1.00 -34.78 11.55
N HIS A 300 -0.84 -33.67 10.82
CA HIS A 300 0.45 -33.13 10.43
C HIS A 300 0.70 -31.78 11.11
N THR A 301 1.95 -31.54 11.50
CA THR A 301 2.41 -30.23 11.94
C THR A 301 2.54 -29.27 10.74
N LEU A 302 2.65 -27.98 11.00
CA LEU A 302 2.91 -27.00 9.94
C LEU A 302 4.17 -27.33 9.13
N GLU A 303 5.22 -27.81 9.80
CA GLU A 303 6.49 -28.19 9.14
C GLU A 303 6.34 -29.44 8.26
N ASP A 304 5.59 -30.45 8.73
CA ASP A 304 5.27 -31.62 7.89
C ASP A 304 4.49 -31.22 6.65
N LEU A 305 3.47 -30.35 6.81
CA LEU A 305 2.67 -29.87 5.69
C LEU A 305 3.51 -29.04 4.72
N ARG A 306 4.43 -28.21 5.19
CA ARG A 306 5.36 -27.47 4.33
C ARG A 306 6.10 -28.43 3.40
N ARG A 307 6.72 -29.45 3.94
CA ARG A 307 7.48 -30.46 3.17
C ARG A 307 6.57 -31.17 2.15
N ILE A 308 5.41 -31.67 2.60
CA ILE A 308 4.47 -32.43 1.73
C ILE A 308 3.93 -31.54 0.61
N PHE A 309 3.47 -30.34 0.95
CA PHE A 309 2.80 -29.46 0.00
C PHE A 309 3.77 -28.84 -1.00
N ASP A 310 4.98 -28.50 -0.57
CA ASP A 310 6.02 -27.99 -1.47
C ASP A 310 6.47 -29.09 -2.45
N GLU A 311 6.61 -30.36 -2.00
CA GLU A 311 6.93 -31.51 -2.85
C GLU A 311 5.87 -31.77 -3.94
N HIS A 312 4.59 -31.64 -3.59
CA HIS A 312 3.48 -31.88 -4.52
C HIS A 312 3.06 -30.62 -5.30
N GLY A 313 3.62 -29.47 -4.99
CA GLY A 313 3.26 -28.19 -5.62
C GLY A 313 1.83 -27.73 -5.28
N VAL A 314 1.37 -27.98 -4.07
CA VAL A 314 0.09 -27.49 -3.55
C VAL A 314 0.17 -25.97 -3.36
N CYS A 315 -0.90 -25.26 -3.72
CA CYS A 315 -1.01 -23.83 -3.44
C CYS A 315 -1.54 -23.64 -2.01
N TRP A 316 -0.67 -23.24 -1.10
CA TRP A 316 -0.96 -23.12 0.32
C TRP A 316 -0.20 -21.99 1.00
N GLY A 317 -0.64 -21.60 2.20
CA GLY A 317 0.08 -20.66 3.05
C GLY A 317 -0.36 -20.78 4.51
N PRO A 318 0.56 -20.55 5.46
CA PRO A 318 0.23 -20.53 6.88
C PRO A 318 -0.47 -19.24 7.26
N TYR A 319 -1.42 -19.30 8.21
CA TYR A 319 -1.85 -18.12 8.93
C TYR A 319 -0.78 -17.74 9.96
N GLN A 320 -0.36 -16.49 9.91
CA GLN A 320 0.72 -15.96 10.76
C GLN A 320 0.30 -14.64 11.39
N THR A 321 0.72 -14.39 12.62
CA THR A 321 0.75 -13.06 13.20
C THR A 321 1.90 -12.25 12.57
N PHE A 322 1.87 -10.91 12.68
CA PHE A 322 2.98 -10.07 12.20
C PHE A 322 4.32 -10.45 12.87
N ARG A 323 4.29 -10.86 14.13
CA ARG A 323 5.48 -11.32 14.84
C ARG A 323 6.00 -12.63 14.24
N GLN A 324 5.13 -13.61 14.03
CA GLN A 324 5.51 -14.87 13.38
C GLN A 324 6.04 -14.67 11.96
N LEU A 325 5.44 -13.75 11.17
CA LEU A 325 5.95 -13.41 9.85
C LEU A 325 7.41 -12.97 9.90
N VAL A 326 7.77 -12.11 10.86
CA VAL A 326 9.14 -11.56 10.97
C VAL A 326 10.11 -12.56 11.60
N GLU A 327 9.65 -13.39 12.57
CA GLU A 327 10.50 -14.31 13.32
C GLU A 327 10.67 -15.67 12.62
N GLU A 328 9.69 -16.14 11.85
CA GLU A 328 9.61 -17.52 11.37
C GLU A 328 9.62 -17.65 9.82
N ASP A 329 9.27 -16.59 9.06
CA ASP A 329 9.14 -16.70 7.62
C ASP A 329 10.38 -16.14 6.89
N PRO A 330 11.19 -17.00 6.23
CA PRO A 330 12.39 -16.54 5.52
C PRO A 330 12.10 -15.57 4.39
N ARG A 331 10.87 -15.53 3.87
CA ARG A 331 10.46 -14.57 2.86
C ARG A 331 10.38 -13.13 3.40
N CYS A 332 10.29 -12.97 4.74
CA CYS A 332 10.34 -11.68 5.43
C CYS A 332 11.62 -11.57 6.27
N SER A 333 12.76 -11.82 5.66
CA SER A 333 14.08 -11.79 6.31
C SER A 333 15.13 -11.25 5.33
N VAL A 334 16.37 -11.13 5.79
CA VAL A 334 17.52 -10.75 4.96
C VAL A 334 17.89 -11.79 3.90
N ASP A 335 17.37 -13.01 4.01
CA ASP A 335 17.54 -14.05 2.97
C ASP A 335 16.75 -13.72 1.71
N ASN A 336 15.70 -12.90 1.83
CA ASN A 336 15.01 -12.33 0.69
C ASN A 336 15.69 -11.02 0.26
N PRO A 337 16.23 -10.92 -0.99
CA PRO A 337 16.90 -9.72 -1.47
C PRO A 337 16.06 -8.43 -1.44
N MET A 338 14.74 -8.55 -1.25
CA MET A 338 13.87 -7.39 -1.07
C MET A 338 14.11 -6.66 0.26
N PHE A 339 14.69 -7.33 1.26
CA PHE A 339 14.88 -6.78 2.60
C PHE A 339 16.35 -6.55 2.95
N ALA A 340 16.61 -5.58 3.80
CA ALA A 340 17.88 -5.42 4.48
C ALA A 340 17.70 -4.78 5.86
N MET A 341 18.72 -4.92 6.73
CA MET A 341 18.74 -4.21 8.00
C MET A 341 19.10 -2.75 7.78
N VAL A 342 18.33 -1.84 8.34
CA VAL A 342 18.50 -0.39 8.25
C VAL A 342 18.51 0.23 9.64
N ASP A 343 19.43 1.16 9.87
CA ASP A 343 19.44 1.96 11.09
C ASP A 343 18.45 3.13 10.93
N GLN A 344 17.26 2.97 11.54
CA GLN A 344 16.19 3.96 11.50
C GLN A 344 16.37 4.99 12.62
N PRO A 345 16.53 6.29 12.30
CA PRO A 345 16.70 7.33 13.30
C PRO A 345 15.60 7.33 14.36
N GLY A 346 15.98 7.32 15.64
CA GLY A 346 15.06 7.32 16.77
C GLY A 346 14.32 6.00 17.03
N VAL A 347 14.61 4.93 16.25
CA VAL A 347 13.99 3.60 16.42
C VAL A 347 15.04 2.53 16.66
N GLY A 348 16.17 2.60 15.95
CA GLY A 348 17.21 1.58 15.98
C GLY A 348 17.25 0.74 14.71
N ARG A 349 17.94 -0.41 14.80
CA ARG A 349 18.19 -1.27 13.65
C ARG A 349 17.02 -2.21 13.40
N LEU A 350 16.40 -2.12 12.23
CA LEU A 350 15.23 -2.92 11.86
C LEU A 350 15.28 -3.40 10.40
N LEU A 351 14.48 -4.43 10.11
CA LEU A 351 14.29 -4.96 8.76
C LEU A 351 13.45 -3.99 7.95
N ALA A 352 13.96 -3.54 6.80
CA ALA A 352 13.25 -2.62 5.91
C ALA A 352 13.18 -3.16 4.48
N PRO A 353 12.03 -3.01 3.81
CA PRO A 353 11.88 -3.40 2.41
C PRO A 353 12.44 -2.34 1.47
N ARG A 354 12.91 -2.81 0.33
CA ARG A 354 13.13 -2.01 -0.90
C ARG A 354 11.82 -1.94 -1.69
N THR A 355 11.88 -1.31 -2.87
CA THR A 355 10.79 -1.50 -3.85
C THR A 355 10.63 -2.99 -4.20
N PRO A 356 9.37 -3.50 -4.29
CA PRO A 356 9.16 -4.87 -4.74
C PRO A 356 9.44 -5.09 -6.23
N LEU A 357 9.60 -4.01 -7.01
CA LEU A 357 9.94 -4.09 -8.43
C LEU A 357 11.39 -4.51 -8.61
N ASP A 358 11.62 -5.49 -9.46
CA ASP A 358 12.94 -6.01 -9.81
C ASP A 358 13.25 -5.69 -11.28
N PHE A 359 14.14 -4.74 -11.49
CA PHE A 359 14.58 -4.33 -12.82
C PHE A 359 15.88 -5.07 -13.14
N HIS A 360 15.87 -5.97 -14.10
CA HIS A 360 17.03 -6.82 -14.41
C HIS A 360 18.28 -6.06 -14.86
N GLU A 361 18.10 -4.86 -15.44
CA GLU A 361 19.21 -4.03 -15.95
C GLU A 361 19.67 -2.95 -14.96
N ILE A 362 19.00 -2.85 -13.81
CA ILE A 362 19.25 -1.79 -12.83
C ILE A 362 19.26 -2.41 -11.43
N ASP A 363 20.34 -2.21 -10.69
CA ASP A 363 20.37 -2.65 -9.30
C ASP A 363 19.29 -1.94 -8.47
N ARG A 364 18.59 -2.68 -7.65
CA ARG A 364 17.65 -2.10 -6.68
C ARG A 364 18.40 -1.17 -5.73
N ASN A 365 17.84 0.02 -5.53
CA ASN A 365 18.36 0.90 -4.50
C ASN A 365 18.36 0.19 -3.14
N PRO A 366 19.38 0.37 -2.31
CA PRO A 366 19.34 -0.14 -0.94
C PRO A 366 18.15 0.47 -0.20
N PRO A 367 17.56 -0.24 0.75
CA PRO A 367 16.49 0.35 1.55
C PRO A 367 17.08 1.52 2.35
N ALA A 368 16.42 2.66 2.25
CA ALA A 368 16.79 3.86 3.00
C ALA A 368 15.90 4.02 4.24
N PRO A 369 16.39 4.61 5.33
CA PRO A 369 15.56 4.97 6.46
C PRO A 369 14.59 6.10 6.08
N SER A 370 13.57 6.28 6.90
CA SER A 370 12.81 7.52 6.95
C SER A 370 13.66 8.63 7.59
N PRO A 371 13.57 9.87 7.13
CA PRO A 371 14.26 10.98 7.79
C PRO A 371 13.68 11.25 9.18
N LYS A 372 14.40 12.00 10.02
CA LYS A 372 13.79 12.75 11.10
C LYS A 372 12.96 13.89 10.52
N LEU A 373 11.93 14.32 11.24
CA LEU A 373 11.16 15.50 10.87
C LEU A 373 12.08 16.72 10.77
N GLY A 374 12.04 17.42 9.62
CA GLY A 374 12.88 18.58 9.35
C GLY A 374 14.36 18.29 9.12
N GLN A 375 14.75 17.02 8.94
CA GLN A 375 16.17 16.64 8.79
C GLN A 375 16.87 17.38 7.67
N HIS A 376 16.16 17.73 6.61
CA HIS A 376 16.73 18.32 5.41
C HIS A 376 16.28 19.78 5.20
N THR A 377 15.73 20.43 6.24
CA THR A 377 15.23 21.81 6.10
C THR A 377 16.31 22.74 5.58
N ASP A 378 17.44 22.79 6.26
CA ASP A 378 18.54 23.72 5.91
C ASP A 378 19.13 23.39 4.54
N GLU A 379 19.37 22.11 4.28
CA GLU A 379 19.86 21.64 2.98
C GLU A 379 18.94 22.10 1.85
N VAL A 380 17.63 21.83 1.95
CA VAL A 380 16.67 22.19 0.92
C VAL A 380 16.56 23.69 0.71
N MET A 381 16.54 24.48 1.79
CA MET A 381 16.52 25.93 1.69
C MET A 381 17.75 26.50 0.97
N LEU A 382 18.93 25.97 1.25
CA LEU A 382 20.19 26.42 0.63
C LEU A 382 20.31 25.90 -0.82
N THR A 383 20.01 24.62 -1.07
CA THR A 383 20.32 23.99 -2.37
C THR A 383 19.22 24.11 -3.40
N GLU A 384 17.96 24.08 -2.98
CA GLU A 384 16.82 24.10 -3.90
C GLU A 384 16.21 25.49 -4.09
N LEU A 385 16.18 26.29 -3.03
CA LEU A 385 15.71 27.67 -3.10
C LEU A 385 16.84 28.68 -3.26
N GLY A 386 18.10 28.26 -3.11
CA GLY A 386 19.27 29.11 -3.31
C GLY A 386 19.44 30.21 -2.26
N LEU A 387 18.86 30.02 -1.08
CA LEU A 387 19.00 30.98 0.02
C LEU A 387 20.45 31.03 0.51
N THR A 388 20.88 32.19 1.00
CA THR A 388 22.15 32.34 1.70
C THR A 388 22.03 31.84 3.15
N GLU A 389 23.16 31.49 3.79
CA GLU A 389 23.18 31.14 5.22
C GLU A 389 22.62 32.25 6.11
N HIS A 390 22.78 33.51 5.71
CA HIS A 390 22.24 34.65 6.43
C HIS A 390 20.70 34.69 6.37
N GLU A 391 20.12 34.52 5.18
CA GLU A 391 18.66 34.47 4.99
C GLU A 391 18.05 33.28 5.74
N LEU A 392 18.68 32.11 5.67
CA LEU A 392 18.27 30.93 6.43
C LEU A 392 18.30 31.20 7.95
N GLY A 393 19.37 31.85 8.46
CA GLY A 393 19.46 32.23 9.85
C GLY A 393 18.30 33.15 10.30
N LEU A 394 17.92 34.11 9.46
CA LEU A 394 16.76 34.98 9.73
C LEU A 394 15.42 34.20 9.74
N LEU A 395 15.26 33.19 8.89
CA LEU A 395 14.05 32.34 8.90
C LEU A 395 13.96 31.49 10.17
N HIS A 396 15.08 30.96 10.66
CA HIS A 396 15.14 30.28 11.96
C HIS A 396 14.82 31.21 13.12
N ASP A 397 15.41 32.41 13.17
CA ASP A 397 15.19 33.40 14.20
C ASP A 397 13.73 33.82 14.28
N LYS A 398 13.03 33.92 13.16
CA LYS A 398 11.59 34.21 13.09
C LYS A 398 10.70 32.99 13.33
N GLY A 399 11.25 31.80 13.45
CA GLY A 399 10.48 30.56 13.58
C GLY A 399 9.68 30.18 12.32
N ILE A 400 10.10 30.60 11.14
CA ILE A 400 9.46 30.26 9.85
C ILE A 400 9.87 28.85 9.40
N VAL A 401 11.10 28.44 9.69
CA VAL A 401 11.61 27.10 9.44
C VAL A 401 12.20 26.50 10.70
N ALA A 402 12.26 25.17 10.79
CA ALA A 402 12.91 24.46 11.88
C ALA A 402 13.75 23.28 11.35
N GLY A 403 14.91 23.09 11.96
CA GLY A 403 15.76 21.92 11.75
C GLY A 403 15.18 20.63 12.36
N PRO A 404 15.97 19.55 12.40
CA PRO A 404 15.49 18.25 12.87
C PRO A 404 15.03 18.30 14.33
N THR A 405 13.84 17.74 14.59
CA THR A 405 13.33 17.51 15.93
C THR A 405 14.25 16.52 16.67
N ARG A 406 14.58 16.82 17.92
CA ARG A 406 15.49 16.02 18.76
C ARG A 406 14.91 14.67 19.13
#